data_dec567b0175be859dba4dd0ffdeecb21
#
_entry.id   dec567b0175be859dba4dd0ffdeecb21
#
_cell.length_a   1.000
_cell.length_b   1.000
_cell.length_c   1.000
_cell.angle_alpha   90.00
_cell.angle_beta   90.00
_cell.angle_gamma   90.00
#
_symmetry.space_group_name_H-M   'P 1'
#
loop_
_entity.id
_entity.type
_entity.pdbx_description
1 polymer ?
#
loop_
_entity_poly.entity_id
_entity_poly.type
_entity_poly.pdbx_seq_one_letter_code
_entity_poly.pdbx_strand_id
1 'polypeptide(L)'
;MRLLEFQRLRCVTVVLCFSVFSLVAAEPLRPLMREFVGINGHTVQFKPELYAPVCRLVRDYHPVQWDLGTNTSEAAPFPFAKNRVDWSKVYGSWRKHEWNIDVSLMFESIKQKQWRDIEADARTYGRSFAREFGPSGSRKLVDSVEIGNEPGDWSDADYTGMFRAMAEGFREGDPKLKIATCNLTTSKSGKYEKSVECIAKFPQLYDVLNIHTYAQLENWPTWRRSFPEDPKLPKYLQDVDSLVRWRDTNAPGKPIWITEFGYDSSTKAAEKTGDFAKWVGVTDEQQAQWLVRSLLVFSAMPVERAYIYFFNDNDKPSLHASAGVTRNFQPKPSFHALAHLQRALGEYRFHSVITNVAGGLRVQEYQHASDVRKLVWVAWSQTGEGTIQVARFNELPGKLTDVQRMPLTTNAETFVQRPVALAANGEYHIQATESPLYIFLEKR
;
A
#
# COMPACT_ATOMS: atom_id res chain seq x y z
N MET A 1 -79.43 -51.37 14.36
CA MET A 1 -79.30 -50.01 13.84
C MET A 1 -78.35 -49.28 14.77
N ARG A 2 -77.04 -49.21 14.42
CA ARG A 2 -76.01 -48.43 15.16
C ARG A 2 -75.44 -47.38 14.20
N LEU A 3 -75.53 -46.11 14.55
CA LEU A 3 -74.91 -45.01 13.87
C LEU A 3 -73.41 -45.01 14.13
N LEU A 4 -72.65 -44.87 13.07
CA LEU A 4 -71.21 -44.65 13.11
C LEU A 4 -70.96 -43.13 13.01
N GLU A 5 -70.39 -42.52 14.05
CA GLU A 5 -69.89 -41.17 14.06
C GLU A 5 -68.54 -41.10 13.38
N PHE A 6 -68.40 -40.23 12.34
CA PHE A 6 -67.15 -39.89 11.71
C PHE A 6 -66.50 -38.70 12.44
N GLN A 7 -65.45 -38.93 13.17
CA GLN A 7 -64.57 -37.86 13.68
C GLN A 7 -63.71 -37.29 12.53
N ARG A 8 -63.83 -36.02 12.24
CA ARG A 8 -62.96 -35.28 11.31
C ARG A 8 -61.69 -34.85 12.04
N LEU A 9 -60.56 -35.41 11.64
CA LEU A 9 -59.25 -35.01 12.05
C LEU A 9 -58.87 -33.69 11.29
N ARG A 10 -58.69 -32.59 12.01
CA ARG A 10 -58.17 -31.35 11.45
C ARG A 10 -56.67 -31.38 11.52
N CYS A 11 -55.96 -31.54 10.38
CA CYS A 11 -54.55 -31.28 10.26
C CYS A 11 -54.28 -29.78 10.35
N VAL A 12 -53.57 -29.35 11.39
CA VAL A 12 -53.04 -27.99 11.51
C VAL A 12 -51.63 -28.03 10.90
N THR A 13 -51.47 -27.43 9.72
CA THR A 13 -50.18 -27.26 9.09
C THR A 13 -49.52 -26.01 9.71
N VAL A 14 -48.53 -26.22 10.56
CA VAL A 14 -47.69 -25.13 11.09
C VAL A 14 -46.63 -24.82 10.05
N VAL A 15 -46.80 -23.69 9.37
CA VAL A 15 -45.76 -23.12 8.47
C VAL A 15 -44.74 -22.39 9.34
N LEU A 16 -43.56 -22.99 9.57
CA LEU A 16 -42.41 -22.34 10.16
C LEU A 16 -41.74 -21.46 9.09
N CYS A 17 -41.98 -20.14 9.13
CA CYS A 17 -41.21 -19.18 8.38
C CYS A 17 -39.82 -19.04 9.02
N PHE A 18 -38.81 -19.67 8.45
CA PHE A 18 -37.41 -19.37 8.77
C PHE A 18 -37.05 -18.03 8.11
N SER A 19 -37.03 -16.96 8.89
CA SER A 19 -36.42 -15.70 8.48
C SER A 19 -34.90 -15.89 8.45
N VAL A 20 -34.35 -16.05 7.25
CA VAL A 20 -32.89 -16.02 7.06
C VAL A 20 -32.45 -14.58 7.26
N PHE A 21 -32.03 -14.24 8.47
CA PHE A 21 -31.26 -13.03 8.71
C PHE A 21 -29.88 -13.22 8.06
N SER A 22 -29.68 -12.65 6.87
CA SER A 22 -28.36 -12.47 6.33
C SER A 22 -27.61 -11.53 7.29
N LEU A 23 -26.71 -12.09 8.09
CA LEU A 23 -25.70 -11.32 8.79
C LEU A 23 -24.84 -10.65 7.70
N VAL A 24 -25.12 -9.40 7.37
CA VAL A 24 -24.19 -8.56 6.65
C VAL A 24 -23.00 -8.40 7.60
N ALA A 25 -21.92 -9.10 7.31
CA ALA A 25 -20.66 -8.91 8.05
C ALA A 25 -20.31 -7.41 7.96
N ALA A 26 -20.12 -6.77 9.11
CA ALA A 26 -19.68 -5.37 9.14
C ALA A 26 -18.37 -5.26 8.34
N GLU A 27 -18.31 -4.27 7.44
CA GLU A 27 -17.06 -4.03 6.71
C GLU A 27 -15.92 -3.83 7.72
N PRO A 28 -14.74 -4.43 7.47
CA PRO A 28 -13.60 -4.24 8.36
C PRO A 28 -13.24 -2.76 8.44
N LEU A 29 -12.94 -2.31 9.67
CA LEU A 29 -12.53 -0.92 9.90
C LEU A 29 -11.32 -0.58 9.03
N ARG A 30 -11.39 0.55 8.33
CA ARG A 30 -10.25 1.08 7.57
C ARG A 30 -9.06 1.34 8.49
N PRO A 31 -7.81 1.14 8.03
CA PRO A 31 -6.62 1.41 8.84
C PRO A 31 -6.53 2.90 9.22
N LEU A 32 -5.83 3.20 10.29
CA LEU A 32 -5.38 4.57 10.57
C LEU A 32 -4.36 4.99 9.51
N MET A 33 -4.31 6.27 9.17
CA MET A 33 -3.34 6.75 8.17
C MET A 33 -1.89 6.41 8.56
N ARG A 34 -1.56 6.43 9.86
CA ARG A 34 -0.22 6.01 10.35
C ARG A 34 0.07 4.51 10.20
N GLU A 35 -0.98 3.69 10.10
CA GLU A 35 -0.90 2.23 9.90
C GLU A 35 -1.02 1.86 8.42
N PHE A 36 -1.38 2.83 7.58
CA PHE A 36 -1.61 2.69 6.15
C PHE A 36 -0.39 3.04 5.31
N VAL A 37 0.32 4.12 5.65
CA VAL A 37 1.45 4.65 4.87
C VAL A 37 2.74 3.94 5.25
N GLY A 38 3.38 3.33 4.25
CA GLY A 38 4.71 2.73 4.35
C GLY A 38 5.70 3.30 3.35
N ILE A 39 6.96 2.90 3.48
CA ILE A 39 8.05 3.30 2.58
C ILE A 39 8.96 2.10 2.28
N ASN A 40 9.43 2.03 1.04
CA ASN A 40 10.44 1.06 0.64
C ASN A 40 11.83 1.54 1.10
N GLY A 41 12.52 0.71 1.89
CA GLY A 41 13.89 0.88 2.31
C GLY A 41 14.85 0.07 1.43
N HIS A 42 16.12 0.35 1.52
CA HIS A 42 17.19 -0.47 0.93
C HIS A 42 18.16 -0.84 2.04
N THR A 43 17.81 -1.88 2.76
CA THR A 43 18.65 -2.61 3.70
C THR A 43 19.53 -1.68 4.55
N VAL A 44 20.85 -1.76 4.38
CA VAL A 44 21.85 -1.02 5.16
C VAL A 44 21.87 0.50 4.92
N GLN A 45 21.23 0.98 3.84
CA GLN A 45 21.20 2.40 3.51
C GLN A 45 20.07 3.16 4.20
N PHE A 46 19.02 2.45 4.65
CA PHE A 46 17.87 3.08 5.28
C PHE A 46 18.23 3.68 6.64
N LYS A 47 17.79 4.93 6.86
CA LYS A 47 18.01 5.71 8.09
C LYS A 47 16.70 5.89 8.84
N PRO A 48 16.32 4.97 9.73
CA PRO A 48 14.98 4.97 10.35
C PRO A 48 14.64 6.28 11.07
N GLU A 49 15.61 6.92 11.71
CA GLU A 49 15.42 8.18 12.43
C GLU A 49 15.03 9.33 11.49
N LEU A 50 15.56 9.36 10.26
CA LEU A 50 15.24 10.41 9.28
C LEU A 50 13.79 10.32 8.80
N TYR A 51 13.28 9.11 8.55
CA TYR A 51 11.96 8.89 7.95
C TYR A 51 10.83 8.74 8.97
N ALA A 52 11.14 8.76 10.26
CA ALA A 52 10.16 8.66 11.34
C ALA A 52 8.99 9.67 11.26
N PRO A 53 9.17 10.91 10.78
CA PRO A 53 8.06 11.83 10.56
C PRO A 53 7.12 11.44 9.40
N VAL A 54 7.61 10.62 8.45
CA VAL A 54 6.88 10.25 7.23
C VAL A 54 5.99 9.02 7.47
N CYS A 55 6.51 7.99 8.14
CA CYS A 55 5.77 6.76 8.44
C CYS A 55 6.50 5.90 9.49
N ARG A 56 5.90 4.75 9.81
CA ARG A 56 6.47 3.73 10.72
C ARG A 56 6.41 2.32 10.12
N LEU A 57 6.06 2.20 8.86
CA LEU A 57 6.05 0.95 8.10
C LEU A 57 7.18 0.99 7.07
N VAL A 58 8.07 0.01 7.11
CA VAL A 58 9.17 -0.11 6.14
C VAL A 58 9.11 -1.47 5.47
N ARG A 59 9.27 -1.47 4.15
CA ARG A 59 9.46 -2.67 3.34
C ARG A 59 10.92 -2.75 2.90
N ASP A 60 11.58 -3.84 3.21
CA ASP A 60 12.97 -4.08 2.82
C ASP A 60 13.08 -4.98 1.60
N TYR A 61 14.06 -4.72 0.76
CA TYR A 61 14.48 -5.60 -0.33
C TYR A 61 15.58 -6.52 0.18
N HIS A 62 15.25 -7.79 0.46
CA HIS A 62 16.16 -8.77 1.05
C HIS A 62 16.58 -9.81 0.00
N PRO A 63 17.76 -9.66 -0.62
CA PRO A 63 18.24 -10.63 -1.59
C PRO A 63 18.60 -11.95 -0.93
N VAL A 64 17.88 -13.03 -1.23
CA VAL A 64 18.15 -14.38 -0.70
C VAL A 64 19.56 -14.86 -1.09
N GLN A 65 20.09 -14.36 -2.24
CA GLN A 65 21.48 -14.62 -2.64
C GLN A 65 22.50 -14.14 -1.60
N TRP A 66 22.22 -13.09 -0.85
CA TRP A 66 23.12 -12.63 0.20
C TRP A 66 23.28 -13.66 1.32
N ASP A 67 22.21 -14.39 1.64
CA ASP A 67 22.18 -15.39 2.70
C ASP A 67 22.74 -16.75 2.26
N LEU A 68 22.35 -17.19 1.06
CA LEU A 68 22.68 -18.54 0.57
C LEU A 68 23.91 -18.57 -0.36
N GLY A 69 24.29 -17.42 -0.91
CA GLY A 69 25.34 -17.36 -1.95
C GLY A 69 24.89 -18.15 -3.19
N THR A 70 25.72 -19.13 -3.61
CA THR A 70 25.44 -19.99 -4.76
C THR A 70 25.01 -21.41 -4.39
N ASN A 71 24.95 -21.75 -3.11
CA ASN A 71 24.56 -23.07 -2.62
C ASN A 71 23.24 -22.99 -1.84
N THR A 72 22.13 -23.20 -2.52
CA THR A 72 20.79 -23.04 -1.94
C THR A 72 20.43 -24.12 -0.92
N SER A 73 21.07 -25.29 -0.99
CA SER A 73 20.81 -26.41 -0.04
C SER A 73 21.57 -26.28 1.28
N GLU A 74 22.46 -25.29 1.42
CA GLU A 74 23.09 -25.00 2.70
C GLU A 74 22.17 -24.17 3.60
N ALA A 75 22.23 -24.40 4.90
CA ALA A 75 21.53 -23.58 5.88
C ALA A 75 22.04 -22.14 5.83
N ALA A 76 21.11 -21.18 5.83
CA ALA A 76 21.47 -19.77 5.97
C ALA A 76 22.10 -19.54 7.36
N PRO A 77 23.25 -18.85 7.45
CA PRO A 77 24.01 -18.68 8.70
C PRO A 77 23.44 -17.56 9.58
N PHE A 78 22.12 -17.43 9.66
CA PHE A 78 21.45 -16.37 10.42
C PHE A 78 22.03 -16.23 11.85
N PRO A 79 22.16 -14.97 12.37
CA PRO A 79 21.66 -13.72 11.77
C PRO A 79 22.58 -13.08 10.73
N PHE A 80 23.68 -13.70 10.36
CA PHE A 80 24.64 -13.19 9.38
C PHE A 80 24.31 -13.74 7.99
N ALA A 81 24.31 -12.86 6.99
CA ALA A 81 24.33 -13.29 5.60
C ALA A 81 25.73 -13.78 5.19
N LYS A 82 25.84 -14.62 4.16
CA LYS A 82 27.15 -15.04 3.60
C LYS A 82 27.95 -13.86 3.07
N ASN A 83 27.32 -12.77 2.64
CA ASN A 83 27.99 -11.52 2.27
C ASN A 83 28.38 -10.64 3.47
N ARG A 84 28.27 -11.15 4.72
CA ARG A 84 28.63 -10.52 6.00
C ARG A 84 27.65 -9.42 6.49
N VAL A 85 26.49 -9.24 5.90
CA VAL A 85 25.45 -8.39 6.49
C VAL A 85 24.98 -9.03 7.79
N ASP A 86 24.91 -8.25 8.86
CA ASP A 86 24.32 -8.64 10.14
C ASP A 86 22.87 -8.13 10.18
N TRP A 87 21.92 -8.99 9.81
CA TRP A 87 20.52 -8.67 9.78
C TRP A 87 19.95 -8.25 11.14
N SER A 88 20.50 -8.80 12.22
CA SER A 88 20.07 -8.41 13.56
C SER A 88 20.44 -6.97 13.90
N LYS A 89 21.55 -6.44 13.37
CA LYS A 89 21.90 -5.03 13.48
C LYS A 89 21.03 -4.16 12.59
N VAL A 90 20.81 -4.58 11.34
CA VAL A 90 19.97 -3.82 10.39
C VAL A 90 18.57 -3.68 10.95
N TYR A 91 17.82 -4.77 11.09
CA TYR A 91 16.43 -4.75 11.55
C TYR A 91 16.32 -4.32 13.03
N GLY A 92 17.29 -4.67 13.87
CA GLY A 92 17.32 -4.21 15.25
C GLY A 92 17.48 -2.69 15.38
N SER A 93 18.22 -2.04 14.47
CA SER A 93 18.31 -0.58 14.43
C SER A 93 16.94 0.05 14.06
N TRP A 94 16.19 -0.56 13.14
CA TRP A 94 14.86 -0.08 12.76
C TRP A 94 13.84 -0.27 13.88
N ARG A 95 13.87 -1.44 14.55
CA ARG A 95 13.02 -1.72 15.72
C ARG A 95 13.23 -0.76 16.89
N LYS A 96 14.46 -0.30 17.14
CA LYS A 96 14.72 0.73 18.15
C LYS A 96 13.99 2.04 17.89
N HIS A 97 13.62 2.31 16.64
CA HIS A 97 12.83 3.45 16.23
C HIS A 97 11.35 3.08 15.97
N GLU A 98 10.88 1.95 16.54
CA GLU A 98 9.49 1.49 16.50
C GLU A 98 8.93 1.23 15.08
N TRP A 99 9.79 0.83 14.14
CA TRP A 99 9.36 0.47 12.80
C TRP A 99 8.72 -0.91 12.77
N ASN A 100 7.59 -1.02 12.06
CA ASN A 100 7.01 -2.30 11.62
C ASN A 100 7.70 -2.71 10.33
N ILE A 101 8.26 -3.90 10.28
CA ILE A 101 9.17 -4.35 9.23
C ILE A 101 8.51 -5.43 8.40
N ASP A 102 8.32 -5.13 7.12
CA ASP A 102 7.97 -6.07 6.06
C ASP A 102 9.22 -6.40 5.24
N VAL A 103 9.44 -7.67 4.92
CA VAL A 103 10.64 -8.10 4.22
C VAL A 103 10.27 -8.82 2.92
N SER A 104 10.58 -8.19 1.79
CA SER A 104 10.48 -8.84 0.49
C SER A 104 11.68 -9.76 0.27
N LEU A 105 11.47 -11.06 0.44
CA LEU A 105 12.50 -12.07 0.25
C LEU A 105 12.67 -12.37 -1.24
N MET A 106 13.62 -11.70 -1.84
CA MET A 106 13.92 -11.78 -3.27
C MET A 106 14.64 -13.10 -3.60
N PHE A 107 13.89 -14.21 -3.64
CA PHE A 107 14.46 -15.50 -4.04
C PHE A 107 14.93 -15.49 -5.50
N GLU A 108 14.33 -14.66 -6.34
CA GLU A 108 14.70 -14.40 -7.74
C GLU A 108 16.05 -13.71 -7.90
N SER A 109 16.65 -13.21 -6.81
CA SER A 109 18.07 -12.79 -6.79
C SER A 109 19.03 -13.94 -7.12
N ILE A 110 18.57 -15.18 -6.95
CA ILE A 110 19.23 -16.41 -7.39
C ILE A 110 18.52 -16.90 -8.66
N LYS A 111 19.26 -17.07 -9.74
CA LYS A 111 18.67 -17.57 -11.00
C LYS A 111 18.03 -18.94 -10.77
N GLN A 112 16.84 -19.16 -11.33
CA GLN A 112 16.06 -20.39 -11.17
C GLN A 112 16.90 -21.69 -11.31
N LYS A 113 17.72 -21.79 -12.33
CA LYS A 113 18.61 -22.94 -12.59
C LYS A 113 19.72 -23.18 -11.57
N GLN A 114 19.94 -22.24 -10.65
CA GLN A 114 20.96 -22.34 -9.59
C GLN A 114 20.37 -22.88 -8.28
N TRP A 115 19.03 -22.95 -8.16
CA TRP A 115 18.39 -23.68 -7.09
C TRP A 115 18.56 -25.18 -7.32
N ARG A 116 19.08 -25.90 -6.33
CA ARG A 116 19.35 -27.34 -6.44
C ARG A 116 18.06 -28.16 -6.33
N ASP A 117 17.25 -27.82 -5.33
CA ASP A 117 15.90 -28.35 -5.11
C ASP A 117 15.03 -27.17 -4.67
N ILE A 118 14.24 -26.63 -5.58
CA ILE A 118 13.45 -25.41 -5.35
C ILE A 118 12.56 -25.55 -4.10
N GLU A 119 11.86 -26.66 -3.96
CA GLU A 119 10.90 -26.84 -2.87
C GLU A 119 11.59 -27.16 -1.53
N ALA A 120 12.53 -28.08 -1.52
CA ALA A 120 13.23 -28.45 -0.29
C ALA A 120 14.09 -27.28 0.27
N ASP A 121 14.79 -26.59 -0.61
CA ASP A 121 15.64 -25.46 -0.24
C ASP A 121 14.80 -24.27 0.25
N ALA A 122 13.71 -23.94 -0.45
CA ALA A 122 12.78 -22.86 -0.07
C ALA A 122 12.14 -23.10 1.28
N ARG A 123 11.66 -24.33 1.55
CA ARG A 123 11.08 -24.71 2.84
C ARG A 123 12.07 -24.59 3.98
N THR A 124 13.30 -25.04 3.74
CA THR A 124 14.38 -24.99 4.74
C THR A 124 14.75 -23.53 5.03
N TYR A 125 14.91 -22.70 4.01
CA TYR A 125 15.19 -21.28 4.16
C TYR A 125 14.06 -20.56 4.91
N GLY A 126 12.82 -20.72 4.48
CA GLY A 126 11.65 -20.11 5.11
C GLY A 126 11.52 -20.44 6.60
N ARG A 127 11.69 -21.73 6.94
CA ARG A 127 11.68 -22.18 8.33
C ARG A 127 12.80 -21.55 9.16
N SER A 128 14.01 -21.46 8.62
CA SER A 128 15.16 -20.87 9.31
C SER A 128 14.98 -19.38 9.52
N PHE A 129 14.51 -18.65 8.49
CA PHE A 129 14.23 -17.22 8.56
C PHE A 129 13.17 -16.90 9.63
N ALA A 130 12.05 -17.62 9.61
CA ALA A 130 10.95 -17.39 10.55
C ALA A 130 11.37 -17.66 12.00
N ARG A 131 12.10 -18.76 12.26
CA ARG A 131 12.64 -19.09 13.59
C ARG A 131 13.60 -18.02 14.12
N GLU A 132 14.36 -17.37 13.25
CA GLU A 132 15.30 -16.34 13.67
C GLU A 132 14.61 -14.99 13.83
N PHE A 133 13.86 -14.52 12.84
CA PHE A 133 13.41 -13.14 12.77
C PHE A 133 11.93 -12.92 13.02
N GLY A 134 11.08 -13.96 12.94
CA GLY A 134 9.64 -13.84 13.09
C GLY A 134 9.19 -13.27 14.43
N PRO A 135 7.92 -12.88 14.59
CA PRO A 135 7.38 -12.27 15.80
C PRO A 135 7.56 -13.10 17.09
N SER A 136 7.59 -14.44 16.95
CA SER A 136 7.90 -15.37 18.04
C SER A 136 9.29 -16.00 17.92
N GLY A 137 10.05 -15.62 16.90
CA GLY A 137 11.41 -16.10 16.66
C GLY A 137 12.41 -15.66 17.72
N SER A 138 13.66 -16.10 17.58
CA SER A 138 14.70 -15.81 18.58
C SER A 138 14.99 -14.31 18.72
N ARG A 139 14.81 -13.50 17.64
CA ARG A 139 15.12 -12.07 17.63
C ARG A 139 13.90 -11.16 17.57
N LYS A 140 12.74 -11.62 17.10
CA LYS A 140 11.46 -10.88 17.06
C LYS A 140 11.56 -9.54 16.32
N LEU A 141 12.15 -9.57 15.11
CA LEU A 141 12.49 -8.35 14.37
C LEU A 141 11.53 -8.06 13.20
N VAL A 142 10.98 -9.09 12.56
CA VAL A 142 10.23 -8.99 11.32
C VAL A 142 8.75 -9.30 11.60
N ASP A 143 7.83 -8.45 11.11
CA ASP A 143 6.39 -8.61 11.30
C ASP A 143 5.74 -9.39 10.16
N SER A 144 6.25 -9.20 8.94
CA SER A 144 5.74 -9.84 7.73
C SER A 144 6.85 -10.09 6.71
N VAL A 145 6.60 -11.05 5.83
CA VAL A 145 7.47 -11.38 4.71
C VAL A 145 6.67 -11.46 3.43
N GLU A 146 7.28 -11.07 2.32
CA GLU A 146 6.78 -11.34 0.97
C GLU A 146 7.61 -12.45 0.32
N ILE A 147 6.97 -13.36 -0.40
CA ILE A 147 7.64 -14.43 -1.13
C ILE A 147 7.94 -13.95 -2.55
N GLY A 148 9.10 -13.34 -2.70
CA GLY A 148 9.58 -12.67 -3.92
C GLY A 148 9.12 -11.22 -4.04
N ASN A 149 9.82 -10.47 -4.87
CA ASN A 149 9.50 -9.09 -5.24
C ASN A 149 8.75 -9.06 -6.59
N GLU A 150 9.47 -9.25 -7.67
CA GLU A 150 8.97 -9.27 -9.05
C GLU A 150 9.52 -10.48 -9.82
N PRO A 151 9.12 -11.72 -9.45
CA PRO A 151 9.71 -12.96 -9.98
C PRO A 151 9.17 -13.33 -11.36
N GLY A 152 8.87 -12.35 -12.22
CA GLY A 152 8.24 -12.57 -13.53
C GLY A 152 9.01 -13.48 -14.46
N ASP A 153 10.35 -13.53 -14.37
CA ASP A 153 11.21 -14.41 -15.19
C ASP A 153 11.12 -15.91 -14.81
N TRP A 154 10.53 -16.23 -13.64
CA TRP A 154 10.30 -17.61 -13.22
C TRP A 154 9.07 -18.21 -13.95
N SER A 155 9.09 -19.51 -14.24
CA SER A 155 7.87 -20.18 -14.72
C SER A 155 6.79 -20.16 -13.65
N ASP A 156 5.51 -20.17 -14.05
CA ASP A 156 4.40 -20.20 -13.08
C ASP A 156 4.42 -21.47 -12.22
N ALA A 157 4.85 -22.60 -12.78
CA ALA A 157 4.98 -23.86 -12.06
C ALA A 157 6.07 -23.78 -10.96
N ASP A 158 7.25 -23.27 -11.30
CA ASP A 158 8.36 -23.17 -10.35
C ASP A 158 8.10 -22.09 -9.30
N TYR A 159 7.46 -20.96 -9.68
CA TYR A 159 7.00 -19.98 -8.70
C TYR A 159 6.00 -20.58 -7.73
N THR A 160 5.02 -21.35 -8.24
CA THR A 160 4.02 -22.02 -7.38
C THR A 160 4.67 -22.98 -6.39
N GLY A 161 5.64 -23.78 -6.84
CA GLY A 161 6.43 -24.67 -5.97
C GLY A 161 7.23 -23.91 -4.91
N MET A 162 7.96 -22.86 -5.32
CA MET A 162 8.71 -21.95 -4.45
C MET A 162 7.81 -21.32 -3.40
N PHE A 163 6.71 -20.71 -3.84
CA PHE A 163 5.73 -20.04 -2.97
C PHE A 163 5.20 -21.00 -1.91
N ARG A 164 4.68 -22.17 -2.34
CA ARG A 164 4.11 -23.17 -1.43
C ARG A 164 5.12 -23.62 -0.40
N ALA A 165 6.30 -24.05 -0.84
CA ALA A 165 7.30 -24.62 0.03
C ALA A 165 7.87 -23.60 1.02
N MET A 166 8.15 -22.36 0.57
CA MET A 166 8.64 -21.31 1.44
C MET A 166 7.60 -20.89 2.48
N ALA A 167 6.31 -20.75 2.07
CA ALA A 167 5.23 -20.45 2.99
C ALA A 167 5.02 -21.55 4.04
N GLU A 168 5.06 -22.83 3.65
CA GLU A 168 5.04 -23.95 4.60
C GLU A 168 6.22 -23.86 5.58
N GLY A 169 7.42 -23.55 5.09
CA GLY A 169 8.59 -23.34 5.93
C GLY A 169 8.40 -22.21 6.95
N PHE A 170 7.83 -21.07 6.54
CA PHE A 170 7.51 -19.97 7.47
C PHE A 170 6.54 -20.41 8.56
N ARG A 171 5.45 -21.11 8.20
CA ARG A 171 4.49 -21.63 9.18
C ARG A 171 5.11 -22.61 10.17
N GLU A 172 6.05 -23.46 9.73
CA GLU A 172 6.81 -24.34 10.60
C GLU A 172 7.79 -23.60 11.50
N GLY A 173 8.35 -22.50 11.01
CA GLY A 173 9.31 -21.69 11.75
C GLY A 173 8.66 -20.81 12.81
N ASP A 174 7.67 -20.03 12.40
CA ASP A 174 6.87 -19.12 13.25
C ASP A 174 5.47 -18.90 12.66
N PRO A 175 4.40 -19.51 13.19
CA PRO A 175 3.05 -19.36 12.68
C PRO A 175 2.46 -17.95 12.82
N LYS A 176 3.09 -17.05 13.60
CA LYS A 176 2.66 -15.66 13.76
C LYS A 176 3.24 -14.72 12.70
N LEU A 177 4.26 -15.17 11.97
CA LEU A 177 4.83 -14.38 10.88
C LEU A 177 3.79 -14.23 9.76
N LYS A 178 3.41 -13.00 9.42
CA LYS A 178 2.50 -12.73 8.31
C LYS A 178 3.21 -13.01 6.99
N ILE A 179 2.51 -13.66 6.08
CA ILE A 179 3.02 -14.02 4.75
C ILE A 179 2.23 -13.25 3.70
N ALA A 180 2.91 -12.42 2.94
CA ALA A 180 2.39 -11.78 1.76
C ALA A 180 2.89 -12.49 0.48
N THR A 181 2.12 -12.34 -0.58
CA THR A 181 2.52 -12.81 -1.92
C THR A 181 3.56 -11.86 -2.54
N CYS A 182 4.17 -12.23 -3.67
CA CYS A 182 4.87 -11.27 -4.52
C CYS A 182 3.89 -10.32 -5.22
N ASN A 183 4.41 -9.40 -6.06
CA ASN A 183 3.60 -8.59 -6.97
C ASN A 183 2.68 -9.47 -7.84
N LEU A 184 1.36 -9.29 -7.70
CA LEU A 184 0.34 -10.09 -8.39
C LEU A 184 -0.38 -9.31 -9.49
N THR A 185 -0.90 -10.07 -10.46
CA THR A 185 -1.87 -9.60 -11.47
C THR A 185 -3.03 -10.58 -11.59
N THR A 186 -4.21 -10.08 -11.91
CA THR A 186 -5.38 -10.92 -12.27
C THR A 186 -5.36 -11.38 -13.73
N SER A 187 -4.38 -10.92 -14.48
CA SER A 187 -4.09 -11.36 -15.87
C SER A 187 -3.07 -12.51 -15.87
N LYS A 188 -2.59 -12.88 -17.04
CA LYS A 188 -1.44 -13.80 -17.17
C LYS A 188 -0.19 -13.19 -16.56
N SER A 189 0.68 -14.02 -16.00
CA SER A 189 2.01 -13.60 -15.52
C SER A 189 2.76 -12.81 -16.58
N GLY A 190 3.36 -11.71 -16.16
CA GLY A 190 4.16 -10.82 -17.01
C GLY A 190 5.63 -10.81 -16.62
N LYS A 191 6.33 -9.75 -16.98
CA LYS A 191 7.76 -9.59 -16.69
C LYS A 191 8.04 -9.32 -15.22
N TYR A 192 7.11 -8.69 -14.51
CA TYR A 192 7.30 -8.22 -13.14
C TYR A 192 6.29 -8.81 -12.15
N GLU A 193 5.20 -9.39 -12.66
CA GLU A 193 4.09 -9.86 -11.85
C GLU A 193 3.78 -11.33 -12.08
N LYS A 194 3.23 -12.01 -11.08
CA LYS A 194 2.68 -13.35 -11.19
C LYS A 194 1.16 -13.32 -11.22
N SER A 195 0.59 -14.24 -12.00
CA SER A 195 -0.85 -14.44 -12.01
C SER A 195 -1.34 -14.91 -10.65
N VAL A 196 -2.50 -14.40 -10.21
CA VAL A 196 -3.21 -14.90 -9.02
C VAL A 196 -3.48 -16.40 -9.08
N GLU A 197 -3.50 -17.00 -10.28
CA GLU A 197 -3.69 -18.44 -10.47
C GLU A 197 -2.56 -19.28 -9.84
N CYS A 198 -1.36 -18.73 -9.72
CA CYS A 198 -0.22 -19.41 -9.07
C CYS A 198 -0.48 -19.68 -7.58
N ILE A 199 -1.32 -18.87 -6.93
CA ILE A 199 -1.56 -18.94 -5.48
C ILE A 199 -3.00 -19.31 -5.11
N ALA A 200 -3.90 -19.35 -6.10
CA ALA A 200 -5.34 -19.51 -5.89
C ALA A 200 -5.71 -20.79 -5.10
N LYS A 201 -4.93 -21.87 -5.27
CA LYS A 201 -5.17 -23.16 -4.60
C LYS A 201 -4.67 -23.22 -3.15
N PHE A 202 -3.99 -22.17 -2.67
CA PHE A 202 -3.30 -22.17 -1.37
C PHE A 202 -3.70 -20.97 -0.47
N PRO A 203 -5.01 -20.63 -0.34
CA PRO A 203 -5.42 -19.45 0.43
C PRO A 203 -5.03 -19.52 1.91
N GLN A 204 -4.76 -20.71 2.43
CA GLN A 204 -4.31 -20.93 3.82
C GLN A 204 -2.83 -20.62 4.04
N LEU A 205 -2.03 -20.52 2.99
CA LEU A 205 -0.58 -20.33 3.10
C LEU A 205 -0.17 -18.85 3.16
N TYR A 206 -1.02 -17.91 2.75
CA TYR A 206 -0.73 -16.48 2.81
C TYR A 206 -1.78 -15.73 3.63
N ASP A 207 -1.37 -14.58 4.16
CA ASP A 207 -2.23 -13.69 4.94
C ASP A 207 -2.61 -12.43 4.16
N VAL A 208 -1.78 -12.02 3.19
CA VAL A 208 -1.88 -10.76 2.46
C VAL A 208 -1.66 -10.98 0.96
N LEU A 209 -2.47 -10.31 0.15
CA LEU A 209 -2.27 -10.19 -1.30
C LEU A 209 -1.50 -8.91 -1.58
N ASN A 210 -0.50 -9.00 -2.45
CA ASN A 210 0.37 -7.88 -2.77
C ASN A 210 0.23 -7.46 -4.23
N ILE A 211 0.33 -6.15 -4.49
CA ILE A 211 0.35 -5.57 -5.83
C ILE A 211 1.32 -4.39 -5.89
N HIS A 212 2.08 -4.29 -6.99
CA HIS A 212 2.78 -3.07 -7.39
C HIS A 212 1.95 -2.35 -8.44
N THR A 213 1.82 -1.04 -8.31
CA THR A 213 1.08 -0.24 -9.29
C THR A 213 1.71 1.12 -9.47
N TYR A 214 1.84 1.54 -10.72
CA TYR A 214 2.42 2.82 -11.09
C TYR A 214 1.50 3.54 -12.08
N ALA A 215 1.31 4.85 -11.86
CA ALA A 215 0.47 5.70 -12.71
C ALA A 215 1.14 5.96 -14.07
N GLN A 216 1.43 4.89 -14.81
CA GLN A 216 2.18 4.90 -16.06
C GLN A 216 1.26 5.28 -17.23
N LEU A 217 1.41 6.50 -17.74
CA LEU A 217 0.65 7.00 -18.88
C LEU A 217 1.25 6.53 -20.21
N GLU A 218 2.58 6.60 -20.32
CA GLU A 218 3.33 6.19 -21.51
C GLU A 218 4.48 5.25 -21.10
N ASN A 219 4.70 4.21 -21.89
CA ASN A 219 5.82 3.29 -21.75
C ASN A 219 7.07 3.85 -22.45
N TRP A 220 8.02 2.97 -22.80
CA TRP A 220 9.18 3.34 -23.62
C TRP A 220 8.73 4.12 -24.87
N PRO A 221 9.40 5.20 -25.23
CA PRO A 221 10.68 5.69 -24.70
C PRO A 221 10.57 6.75 -23.60
N THR A 222 9.38 7.30 -23.31
CA THR A 222 9.21 8.45 -22.41
C THR A 222 9.07 8.03 -20.95
N TRP A 223 8.48 6.88 -20.68
CA TRP A 223 8.16 6.39 -19.34
C TRP A 223 7.38 7.39 -18.48
N ARG A 224 6.55 8.23 -19.16
CA ARG A 224 5.80 9.30 -18.50
C ARG A 224 4.78 8.76 -17.54
N ARG A 225 4.74 9.29 -16.32
CA ARG A 225 3.69 9.10 -15.33
C ARG A 225 2.72 10.28 -15.28
N SER A 226 1.51 10.06 -14.78
CA SER A 226 0.48 11.07 -14.64
C SER A 226 -0.08 11.10 -13.21
N PHE A 227 -0.94 12.07 -12.91
CA PHE A 227 -1.62 12.17 -11.62
C PHE A 227 -2.57 10.97 -11.38
N PRO A 228 -2.84 10.61 -10.11
CA PRO A 228 -3.49 9.34 -9.80
C PRO A 228 -4.92 9.19 -10.34
N GLU A 229 -5.64 10.29 -10.55
CA GLU A 229 -7.01 10.30 -11.04
C GLU A 229 -7.12 10.52 -12.57
N ASP A 230 -5.99 10.52 -13.29
CA ASP A 230 -6.00 10.73 -14.75
C ASP A 230 -6.81 9.63 -15.45
N PRO A 231 -7.92 9.98 -16.12
CA PRO A 231 -8.78 9.01 -16.80
C PRO A 231 -8.09 8.33 -17.98
N LYS A 232 -6.94 8.83 -18.42
CA LYS A 232 -6.15 8.26 -19.52
C LYS A 232 -5.23 7.13 -19.06
N LEU A 233 -5.07 6.93 -17.74
CA LEU A 233 -4.25 5.83 -17.23
C LEU A 233 -4.89 4.48 -17.62
N PRO A 234 -4.17 3.62 -18.36
CA PRO A 234 -4.72 2.33 -18.81
C PRO A 234 -4.83 1.30 -17.67
N LYS A 235 -4.03 1.51 -16.64
CA LYS A 235 -3.88 0.68 -15.45
C LYS A 235 -3.81 1.59 -14.22
N TYR A 236 -3.28 1.15 -13.14
CA TYR A 236 -3.12 1.83 -11.85
C TYR A 236 -4.23 1.49 -10.88
N LEU A 237 -5.27 2.32 -10.74
CA LEU A 237 -6.41 2.03 -9.85
C LEU A 237 -7.21 0.80 -10.34
N GLN A 238 -7.30 0.61 -11.65
CA GLN A 238 -8.02 -0.51 -12.27
C GLN A 238 -7.39 -1.87 -11.94
N ASP A 239 -6.05 -1.93 -11.85
CA ASP A 239 -5.36 -3.16 -11.46
C ASP A 239 -5.64 -3.50 -9.98
N VAL A 240 -5.64 -2.49 -9.09
CA VAL A 240 -6.02 -2.65 -7.68
C VAL A 240 -7.47 -3.11 -7.55
N ASP A 241 -8.41 -2.47 -8.26
CA ASP A 241 -9.82 -2.85 -8.27
C ASP A 241 -10.03 -4.28 -8.78
N SER A 242 -9.24 -4.70 -9.76
CA SER A 242 -9.31 -6.06 -10.31
C SER A 242 -8.84 -7.08 -9.27
N LEU A 243 -7.76 -6.79 -8.53
CA LEU A 243 -7.29 -7.65 -7.45
C LEU A 243 -8.30 -7.68 -6.28
N VAL A 244 -8.94 -6.55 -5.96
CA VAL A 244 -10.02 -6.48 -4.95
C VAL A 244 -11.17 -7.42 -5.34
N ARG A 245 -11.67 -7.33 -6.57
CA ARG A 245 -12.75 -8.21 -7.06
C ARG A 245 -12.36 -9.68 -7.03
N TRP A 246 -11.13 -10.01 -7.44
CA TRP A 246 -10.62 -11.38 -7.36
C TRP A 246 -10.55 -11.87 -5.91
N ARG A 247 -10.01 -11.06 -5.00
CA ARG A 247 -9.91 -11.34 -3.58
C ARG A 247 -11.28 -11.64 -2.95
N ASP A 248 -12.27 -10.80 -3.24
CA ASP A 248 -13.62 -10.93 -2.68
C ASP A 248 -14.28 -12.26 -3.06
N THR A 249 -13.93 -12.78 -4.23
CA THR A 249 -14.44 -14.08 -4.73
C THR A 249 -13.63 -15.28 -4.25
N ASN A 250 -12.28 -15.19 -4.25
CA ASN A 250 -11.40 -16.35 -4.11
C ASN A 250 -10.69 -16.43 -2.75
N ALA A 251 -10.53 -15.29 -2.07
CA ALA A 251 -9.83 -15.19 -0.79
C ALA A 251 -10.49 -14.12 0.11
N PRO A 252 -11.81 -14.22 0.40
CA PRO A 252 -12.55 -13.18 1.10
C PRO A 252 -11.93 -12.85 2.45
N GLY A 253 -11.87 -11.55 2.77
CA GLY A 253 -11.32 -11.04 4.02
C GLY A 253 -9.80 -10.94 4.06
N LYS A 254 -9.06 -11.40 3.05
CA LYS A 254 -7.62 -11.18 2.98
C LYS A 254 -7.32 -9.71 2.70
N PRO A 255 -6.43 -9.05 3.46
CA PRO A 255 -5.97 -7.71 3.15
C PRO A 255 -5.21 -7.65 1.84
N ILE A 256 -5.26 -6.48 1.19
CA ILE A 256 -4.45 -6.14 0.03
C ILE A 256 -3.48 -5.05 0.44
N TRP A 257 -2.21 -5.23 0.11
CA TRP A 257 -1.17 -4.23 0.25
C TRP A 257 -0.68 -3.80 -1.13
N ILE A 258 -0.54 -2.48 -1.33
CA ILE A 258 0.19 -1.91 -2.45
C ILE A 258 1.62 -1.72 -1.96
N THR A 259 2.52 -2.63 -2.28
CA THR A 259 3.87 -2.61 -1.72
C THR A 259 4.86 -1.81 -2.56
N GLU A 260 4.45 -1.40 -3.76
CA GLU A 260 5.16 -0.39 -4.53
C GLU A 260 4.23 0.53 -5.32
N PHE A 261 4.43 1.84 -5.16
CA PHE A 261 3.96 2.89 -6.04
C PHE A 261 4.86 4.11 -5.88
N GLY A 262 4.95 4.98 -6.90
CA GLY A 262 5.81 6.15 -6.78
C GLY A 262 5.91 6.95 -8.06
N TYR A 263 6.63 8.08 -7.97
CA TYR A 263 6.83 9.04 -9.05
C TYR A 263 8.29 9.47 -9.08
N ASP A 264 8.90 9.43 -10.26
CA ASP A 264 10.29 9.84 -10.45
C ASP A 264 10.39 11.34 -10.71
N SER A 265 11.17 12.05 -9.89
CA SER A 265 11.47 13.48 -10.09
C SER A 265 12.97 13.72 -9.96
N SER A 266 13.57 14.30 -10.99
CA SER A 266 14.99 14.66 -11.01
C SER A 266 15.16 16.15 -11.33
N THR A 267 16.18 16.78 -10.74
CA THR A 267 16.56 18.15 -11.10
C THR A 267 17.41 18.18 -12.38
N LYS A 268 17.86 17.00 -12.83
CA LYS A 268 18.70 16.85 -14.02
C LYS A 268 17.86 16.50 -15.24
N ALA A 269 18.29 17.01 -16.39
CA ALA A 269 17.73 16.57 -17.66
C ALA A 269 18.08 15.10 -17.95
N ALA A 270 17.23 14.43 -18.73
CA ALA A 270 17.52 13.09 -19.23
C ALA A 270 18.87 13.04 -19.95
N GLU A 271 19.53 11.87 -19.89
CA GLU A 271 20.80 11.65 -20.59
C GLU A 271 20.59 11.75 -22.13
N LYS A 272 21.62 12.18 -22.85
CA LYS A 272 21.51 12.38 -24.31
C LYS A 272 21.37 11.08 -25.11
N THR A 273 21.74 9.95 -24.50
CA THR A 273 21.77 8.63 -25.13
C THR A 273 21.33 7.54 -24.14
N GLY A 274 21.05 6.35 -24.62
CA GLY A 274 20.64 5.21 -23.81
C GLY A 274 19.11 5.07 -23.67
N ASP A 275 18.67 4.11 -22.89
CA ASP A 275 17.25 3.72 -22.77
C ASP A 275 16.34 4.80 -22.17
N PHE A 276 16.92 5.74 -21.44
CA PHE A 276 16.21 6.83 -20.78
C PHE A 276 16.45 8.21 -21.43
N ALA A 277 17.01 8.25 -22.65
CA ALA A 277 17.30 9.52 -23.36
C ALA A 277 16.05 10.37 -23.65
N LYS A 278 14.88 9.76 -23.66
CA LYS A 278 13.57 10.43 -23.82
C LYS A 278 12.71 10.36 -22.57
N TRP A 279 13.29 9.96 -21.43
CA TRP A 279 12.56 9.86 -20.18
C TRP A 279 11.97 11.21 -19.75
N VAL A 280 10.74 11.18 -19.28
CA VAL A 280 10.00 12.36 -18.80
C VAL A 280 9.63 12.13 -17.33
N GLY A 281 10.41 12.73 -16.44
CA GLY A 281 10.09 12.78 -15.01
C GLY A 281 9.02 13.80 -14.68
N VAL A 282 8.51 13.73 -13.45
CA VAL A 282 7.65 14.76 -12.89
C VAL A 282 8.49 15.81 -12.15
N THR A 283 7.90 16.97 -11.82
CA THR A 283 8.56 17.96 -10.95
C THR A 283 8.54 17.47 -9.49
N ASP A 284 9.39 18.02 -8.63
CA ASP A 284 9.39 17.71 -7.20
C ASP A 284 8.04 18.09 -6.53
N GLU A 285 7.38 19.16 -7.01
CA GLU A 285 6.05 19.55 -6.57
C GLU A 285 4.99 18.52 -7.00
N GLN A 286 4.98 18.12 -8.27
CA GLN A 286 4.08 17.08 -8.77
C GLN A 286 4.29 15.75 -8.02
N GLN A 287 5.55 15.36 -7.76
CA GLN A 287 5.83 14.19 -6.96
C GLN A 287 5.16 14.27 -5.57
N ALA A 288 5.29 15.42 -4.89
CA ALA A 288 4.69 15.62 -3.58
C ALA A 288 3.16 15.55 -3.62
N GLN A 289 2.54 16.26 -4.57
CA GLN A 289 1.09 16.30 -4.76
C GLN A 289 0.54 14.90 -5.11
N TRP A 290 1.17 14.22 -6.06
CA TRP A 290 0.65 12.96 -6.59
C TRP A 290 0.90 11.79 -5.64
N LEU A 291 1.98 11.78 -4.85
CA LEU A 291 2.17 10.79 -3.79
C LEU A 291 1.09 10.91 -2.72
N VAL A 292 0.84 12.13 -2.21
CA VAL A 292 -0.19 12.33 -1.19
C VAL A 292 -1.59 12.01 -1.74
N ARG A 293 -1.91 12.47 -2.95
CA ARG A 293 -3.19 12.16 -3.61
C ARG A 293 -3.38 10.66 -3.84
N SER A 294 -2.32 9.94 -4.25
CA SER A 294 -2.35 8.48 -4.39
C SER A 294 -2.71 7.80 -3.07
N LEU A 295 -2.06 8.18 -1.97
CA LEU A 295 -2.36 7.65 -0.64
C LEU A 295 -3.82 7.93 -0.22
N LEU A 296 -4.32 9.14 -0.47
CA LEU A 296 -5.71 9.50 -0.19
C LEU A 296 -6.70 8.68 -1.04
N VAL A 297 -6.42 8.47 -2.33
CA VAL A 297 -7.26 7.64 -3.20
C VAL A 297 -7.22 6.17 -2.76
N PHE A 298 -6.04 5.62 -2.50
CA PHE A 298 -5.90 4.23 -2.03
C PHE A 298 -6.57 3.98 -0.68
N SER A 299 -6.52 4.96 0.25
CA SER A 299 -7.19 4.83 1.55
C SER A 299 -8.71 4.70 1.44
N ALA A 300 -9.30 5.18 0.34
CA ALA A 300 -10.72 5.02 0.02
C ALA A 300 -11.04 3.65 -0.64
N MET A 301 -10.02 2.93 -1.13
CA MET A 301 -10.16 1.59 -1.70
C MET A 301 -10.06 0.52 -0.61
N PRO A 302 -10.49 -0.74 -0.83
CA PRO A 302 -10.34 -1.84 0.12
C PRO A 302 -8.88 -2.34 0.22
N VAL A 303 -7.97 -1.43 0.54
CA VAL A 303 -6.53 -1.62 0.69
C VAL A 303 -6.14 -1.33 2.14
N GLU A 304 -5.25 -2.14 2.72
CA GLU A 304 -4.83 -2.01 4.12
C GLU A 304 -3.53 -1.22 4.28
N ARG A 305 -2.61 -1.29 3.32
CA ARG A 305 -1.32 -0.57 3.33
C ARG A 305 -0.90 -0.14 1.93
N ALA A 306 -0.15 0.96 1.86
CA ALA A 306 0.49 1.43 0.63
C ALA A 306 1.91 1.92 0.92
N TYR A 307 2.90 1.33 0.23
CA TYR A 307 4.33 1.60 0.43
C TYR A 307 4.89 2.41 -0.73
N ILE A 308 5.41 3.58 -0.40
CA ILE A 308 6.01 4.50 -1.37
C ILE A 308 7.35 3.95 -1.85
N TYR A 309 7.56 3.84 -3.13
CA TYR A 309 8.85 3.61 -3.75
C TYR A 309 9.48 4.97 -4.08
N PHE A 310 10.53 5.45 -3.39
CA PHE A 310 11.18 4.83 -2.26
C PHE A 310 11.79 5.91 -1.31
N PHE A 311 12.65 5.52 -0.37
CA PHE A 311 13.10 6.41 0.69
C PHE A 311 14.06 7.50 0.19
N ASN A 312 15.09 7.19 -0.63
CA ASN A 312 16.16 8.10 -1.00
C ASN A 312 16.70 7.85 -2.40
N ASP A 313 16.91 8.88 -3.17
CA ASP A 313 17.55 8.82 -4.48
C ASP A 313 18.85 9.64 -4.55
N ASN A 314 19.60 9.49 -5.63
CA ASN A 314 20.82 10.23 -5.94
C ASN A 314 20.66 11.17 -7.14
N ASP A 315 19.44 11.54 -7.47
CA ASP A 315 19.09 12.45 -8.55
C ASP A 315 19.48 11.94 -9.97
N LYS A 316 19.37 10.64 -10.20
CA LYS A 316 19.60 10.06 -11.52
C LYS A 316 18.33 10.20 -12.38
N PRO A 317 18.40 10.88 -13.55
CA PRO A 317 17.23 11.14 -14.39
C PRO A 317 16.82 9.88 -15.18
N SER A 318 16.21 8.93 -14.53
CA SER A 318 15.73 7.69 -15.15
C SER A 318 14.60 7.08 -14.32
N LEU A 319 13.87 6.14 -14.94
CA LEU A 319 12.78 5.39 -14.31
C LEU A 319 13.29 4.65 -13.06
N HIS A 320 12.52 4.72 -11.98
CA HIS A 320 12.79 4.12 -10.67
C HIS A 320 14.07 4.60 -9.95
N ALA A 321 14.81 5.56 -10.49
CA ALA A 321 16.08 6.00 -9.92
C ALA A 321 16.05 7.39 -9.28
N SER A 322 14.94 8.12 -9.44
CA SER A 322 14.72 9.45 -8.86
C SER A 322 13.39 9.58 -8.09
N ALA A 323 12.87 8.43 -7.64
CA ALA A 323 11.58 8.37 -6.94
C ALA A 323 11.69 8.58 -5.42
N GLY A 324 12.87 8.85 -4.87
CA GLY A 324 13.08 9.06 -3.45
C GLY A 324 12.25 10.22 -2.89
N VAL A 325 11.78 10.07 -1.63
CA VAL A 325 11.19 11.19 -0.88
C VAL A 325 12.28 12.12 -0.32
N THR A 326 13.52 11.62 -0.29
CA THR A 326 14.74 12.43 -0.09
C THR A 326 15.66 12.28 -1.29
N ARG A 327 16.50 13.28 -1.53
CA ARG A 327 17.56 13.30 -2.54
C ARG A 327 18.89 13.45 -1.84
N ASN A 328 19.77 12.43 -1.94
CA ASN A 328 21.00 12.37 -1.17
C ASN A 328 20.78 12.60 0.35
N PHE A 329 19.71 12.01 0.88
CA PHE A 329 19.26 12.16 2.27
C PHE A 329 18.83 13.58 2.66
N GLN A 330 18.62 14.49 1.70
CA GLN A 330 18.01 15.79 1.93
C GLN A 330 16.52 15.72 1.59
N PRO A 331 15.63 16.21 2.48
CA PRO A 331 14.19 16.21 2.24
C PRO A 331 13.81 16.90 0.92
N LYS A 332 12.98 16.23 0.12
CA LYS A 332 12.29 16.80 -1.03
C LYS A 332 10.93 17.40 -0.60
N PRO A 333 10.24 18.17 -1.43
CA PRO A 333 8.86 18.60 -1.16
C PRO A 333 7.93 17.46 -0.74
N SER A 334 8.10 16.27 -1.32
CA SER A 334 7.33 15.07 -0.96
C SER A 334 7.54 14.60 0.48
N PHE A 335 8.75 14.75 1.03
CA PHE A 335 9.00 14.45 2.46
C PHE A 335 8.16 15.35 3.37
N HIS A 336 8.14 16.66 3.12
CA HIS A 336 7.38 17.62 3.93
C HIS A 336 5.87 17.39 3.82
N ALA A 337 5.40 17.10 2.61
CA ALA A 337 4.00 16.79 2.35
C ALA A 337 3.53 15.52 3.08
N LEU A 338 4.34 14.45 3.06
CA LEU A 338 4.04 13.20 3.75
C LEU A 338 4.11 13.34 5.28
N ALA A 339 5.10 14.06 5.79
CA ALA A 339 5.18 14.35 7.22
C ALA A 339 3.97 15.18 7.72
N HIS A 340 3.46 16.09 6.87
CA HIS A 340 2.22 16.81 7.17
C HIS A 340 1.00 15.87 7.14
N LEU A 341 0.88 15.01 6.13
CA LEU A 341 -0.19 14.00 6.06
C LEU A 341 -0.27 13.19 7.36
N GLN A 342 0.87 12.73 7.88
CA GLN A 342 0.94 11.96 9.12
C GLN A 342 0.50 12.79 10.34
N ARG A 343 0.92 14.06 10.43
CA ARG A 343 0.49 14.93 11.53
C ARG A 343 -1.01 15.25 11.47
N ALA A 344 -1.55 15.47 10.27
CA ALA A 344 -2.94 15.85 10.06
C ALA A 344 -3.90 14.66 10.18
N LEU A 345 -3.54 13.50 9.66
CA LEU A 345 -4.42 12.35 9.52
C LEU A 345 -3.94 11.07 10.23
N GLY A 346 -2.77 11.05 10.87
CA GLY A 346 -2.21 9.83 11.45
C GLY A 346 -3.17 9.08 12.39
N GLU A 347 -3.97 9.81 13.16
CA GLU A 347 -4.99 9.27 14.09
C GLU A 347 -6.39 9.15 13.46
N TYR A 348 -6.51 9.36 12.16
CA TYR A 348 -7.79 9.32 11.45
C TYR A 348 -7.85 8.13 10.50
N ARG A 349 -9.08 7.67 10.24
CA ARG A 349 -9.42 6.65 9.24
C ARG A 349 -10.24 7.28 8.13
N PHE A 350 -10.07 6.80 6.92
CA PHE A 350 -11.00 7.12 5.83
C PHE A 350 -12.43 6.74 6.26
N HIS A 351 -13.37 7.67 6.07
CA HIS A 351 -14.77 7.47 6.38
C HIS A 351 -15.64 7.41 5.12
N SER A 352 -15.59 8.45 4.29
CA SER A 352 -16.43 8.51 3.09
C SER A 352 -15.86 9.45 2.01
N VAL A 353 -16.33 9.29 0.78
CA VAL A 353 -16.14 10.25 -0.30
C VAL A 353 -17.35 11.21 -0.29
N ILE A 354 -17.08 12.49 -0.03
CA ILE A 354 -18.13 13.53 0.02
C ILE A 354 -18.46 14.02 -1.38
N THR A 355 -17.44 14.26 -2.20
CA THR A 355 -17.64 14.56 -3.64
C THR A 355 -16.45 14.03 -4.45
N ASN A 356 -16.73 13.63 -5.69
CA ASN A 356 -15.75 13.13 -6.63
C ASN A 356 -16.19 13.51 -8.05
N VAL A 357 -15.84 14.71 -8.48
CA VAL A 357 -16.16 15.22 -9.82
C VAL A 357 -14.92 15.06 -10.71
N ALA A 358 -15.02 14.24 -11.73
CA ALA A 358 -13.90 14.02 -12.67
C ALA A 358 -13.41 15.36 -13.25
N GLY A 359 -12.10 15.65 -13.17
CA GLY A 359 -11.51 16.91 -13.54
C GLY A 359 -11.90 18.10 -12.67
N GLY A 360 -12.64 17.87 -11.60
CA GLY A 360 -13.10 18.84 -10.62
C GLY A 360 -12.49 18.64 -9.25
N LEU A 361 -13.22 19.04 -8.21
CA LEU A 361 -12.80 18.87 -6.82
C LEU A 361 -13.19 17.48 -6.31
N ARG A 362 -12.24 16.81 -5.65
CA ARG A 362 -12.50 15.65 -4.80
C ARG A 362 -12.42 16.08 -3.35
N VAL A 363 -13.38 15.60 -2.53
CA VAL A 363 -13.39 15.79 -1.08
C VAL A 363 -13.63 14.44 -0.41
N GLN A 364 -12.76 14.07 0.51
CA GLN A 364 -12.87 12.87 1.33
C GLN A 364 -12.97 13.24 2.80
N GLU A 365 -13.80 12.51 3.55
CA GLU A 365 -13.94 12.65 4.99
C GLU A 365 -13.10 11.59 5.70
N TYR A 366 -12.39 12.02 6.72
CA TYR A 366 -11.64 11.20 7.64
C TYR A 366 -12.16 11.43 9.06
N GLN A 367 -12.34 10.34 9.83
CA GLN A 367 -12.84 10.39 11.19
C GLN A 367 -11.75 9.97 12.18
N HIS A 368 -11.61 10.70 13.27
CA HIS A 368 -10.65 10.39 14.33
C HIS A 368 -10.99 9.08 15.04
N ALA A 369 -9.96 8.29 15.36
CA ALA A 369 -10.12 6.94 15.91
C ALA A 369 -10.83 6.87 17.27
N SER A 370 -10.56 7.83 18.15
CA SER A 370 -11.05 7.85 19.53
C SER A 370 -12.08 8.96 19.82
N ASP A 371 -12.28 9.92 18.92
CA ASP A 371 -13.27 10.99 19.06
C ASP A 371 -14.04 11.19 17.74
N VAL A 372 -15.18 10.51 17.61
CA VAL A 372 -16.02 10.53 16.39
C VAL A 372 -16.55 11.91 16.02
N ARG A 373 -16.46 12.92 16.92
CA ARG A 373 -16.84 14.31 16.62
C ARG A 373 -15.77 15.01 15.80
N LYS A 374 -14.50 14.58 15.87
CA LYS A 374 -13.40 15.16 15.11
C LYS A 374 -13.36 14.56 13.72
N LEU A 375 -13.51 15.42 12.73
CA LEU A 375 -13.47 15.10 11.32
C LEU A 375 -12.41 15.95 10.63
N VAL A 376 -11.88 15.41 9.54
CA VAL A 376 -11.09 16.17 8.57
C VAL A 376 -11.65 15.92 7.18
N TRP A 377 -12.06 16.99 6.49
CA TRP A 377 -12.29 16.93 5.07
C TRP A 377 -10.98 17.25 4.35
N VAL A 378 -10.57 16.38 3.45
CA VAL A 378 -9.42 16.63 2.57
C VAL A 378 -9.91 16.88 1.16
N ALA A 379 -9.58 18.08 0.63
CA ALA A 379 -10.05 18.54 -0.67
C ALA A 379 -8.88 18.80 -1.62
N TRP A 380 -8.99 18.39 -2.88
CA TRP A 380 -8.00 18.68 -3.92
C TRP A 380 -8.60 18.71 -5.33
N SER A 381 -7.95 19.47 -6.22
CA SER A 381 -8.24 19.46 -7.66
C SER A 381 -7.71 18.18 -8.30
N GLN A 382 -8.60 17.46 -9.02
CA GLN A 382 -8.25 16.20 -9.72
C GLN A 382 -7.70 16.50 -11.13
N THR A 383 -6.80 17.45 -11.24
CA THR A 383 -6.16 17.81 -12.51
C THR A 383 -4.64 17.65 -12.41
N GLY A 384 -3.93 17.72 -13.52
CA GLY A 384 -2.48 17.81 -13.61
C GLY A 384 -2.01 19.16 -14.15
N GLU A 385 -2.87 20.18 -14.12
CA GLU A 385 -2.69 21.46 -14.84
C GLU A 385 -2.52 22.69 -13.92
N GLY A 386 -2.44 22.48 -12.60
CA GLY A 386 -2.30 23.55 -11.62
C GLY A 386 -3.59 24.37 -11.40
N THR A 387 -4.75 23.85 -11.82
CA THR A 387 -6.00 24.60 -11.78
C THR A 387 -6.64 24.60 -10.40
N ILE A 388 -7.20 25.75 -9.99
CA ILE A 388 -8.03 25.84 -8.79
C ILE A 388 -9.44 25.33 -9.15
N GLN A 389 -9.97 24.42 -8.32
CA GLN A 389 -11.34 23.96 -8.41
C GLN A 389 -12.16 24.42 -7.20
N VAL A 390 -13.48 24.51 -7.37
CA VAL A 390 -14.41 24.98 -6.34
C VAL A 390 -15.52 23.99 -6.17
N ALA A 391 -15.80 23.58 -4.92
CA ALA A 391 -17.02 22.88 -4.56
C ALA A 391 -17.88 23.72 -3.65
N ARG A 392 -19.21 23.52 -3.72
CA ARG A 392 -20.22 24.24 -2.94
C ARG A 392 -20.97 23.27 -2.06
N PHE A 393 -21.22 23.67 -0.82
CA PHE A 393 -21.91 22.87 0.17
C PHE A 393 -22.92 23.74 0.92
N ASN A 394 -24.14 23.27 1.08
CA ASN A 394 -25.17 23.97 1.87
C ASN A 394 -24.79 24.06 3.35
N GLU A 395 -24.08 23.02 3.84
CA GLU A 395 -23.64 22.95 5.23
C GLU A 395 -22.32 22.19 5.36
N LEU A 396 -21.59 22.42 6.45
CA LEU A 396 -20.48 21.60 6.89
C LEU A 396 -20.96 20.63 7.99
N PRO A 397 -20.38 19.42 8.12
CA PRO A 397 -20.81 18.42 9.11
C PRO A 397 -20.49 18.82 10.56
N GLY A 398 -19.93 19.99 10.78
CA GLY A 398 -19.57 20.52 12.09
C GLY A 398 -18.99 21.93 12.01
N LYS A 399 -18.54 22.42 13.16
CA LYS A 399 -17.85 23.72 13.28
C LYS A 399 -16.46 23.60 12.64
N LEU A 400 -16.12 24.56 11.79
CA LEU A 400 -14.76 24.72 11.26
C LEU A 400 -13.82 25.14 12.40
N THR A 401 -12.74 24.36 12.61
CA THR A 401 -11.75 24.61 13.68
C THR A 401 -10.40 25.06 13.12
N ASP A 402 -9.99 24.52 11.96
CA ASP A 402 -8.72 24.88 11.32
C ASP A 402 -8.76 24.54 9.82
N VAL A 403 -7.89 25.20 9.04
CA VAL A 403 -7.69 24.89 7.62
C VAL A 403 -6.20 24.96 7.30
N GLN A 404 -5.65 23.86 6.79
CA GLN A 404 -4.23 23.75 6.46
C GLN A 404 -4.06 23.31 5.00
N ARG A 405 -3.06 23.84 4.31
CA ARG A 405 -2.63 23.34 3.00
C ARG A 405 -1.41 22.43 3.17
N MET A 406 -1.30 21.42 2.34
CA MET A 406 -0.12 20.57 2.23
C MET A 406 1.14 21.42 1.98
N PRO A 407 2.15 21.38 2.87
CA PRO A 407 3.38 22.15 2.69
C PRO A 407 4.32 21.46 1.70
N LEU A 408 5.12 22.25 1.02
CA LEU A 408 6.17 21.79 0.10
C LEU A 408 7.59 22.04 0.63
N THR A 409 7.70 22.74 1.75
CA THR A 409 8.99 23.04 2.44
C THR A 409 8.80 23.00 3.95
N THR A 410 9.90 22.91 4.70
CA THR A 410 9.89 22.88 6.18
C THR A 410 9.21 24.07 6.83
N ASN A 411 9.39 25.27 6.23
CA ASN A 411 8.89 26.53 6.76
C ASN A 411 7.69 27.09 5.99
N ALA A 412 7.06 26.26 5.14
CA ALA A 412 5.88 26.69 4.42
C ALA A 412 4.73 26.94 5.41
N GLU A 413 4.10 28.10 5.28
CA GLU A 413 2.85 28.37 5.98
C GLU A 413 1.79 27.35 5.50
N THR A 414 1.31 26.53 6.43
CA THR A 414 0.22 25.61 6.17
C THR A 414 -1.13 26.32 6.18
N PHE A 415 -1.19 27.52 6.79
CA PHE A 415 -2.38 28.36 6.86
C PHE A 415 -2.77 28.92 5.50
N VAL A 416 -4.05 28.89 5.18
CA VAL A 416 -4.59 29.41 3.93
C VAL A 416 -5.66 30.47 4.20
N GLN A 417 -5.48 31.69 3.67
CA GLN A 417 -6.51 32.72 3.78
C GLN A 417 -7.76 32.33 2.96
N ARG A 418 -8.87 32.11 3.67
CA ARG A 418 -10.23 31.94 3.11
C ARG A 418 -10.41 30.86 2.02
N PRO A 419 -9.81 29.66 2.12
CA PRO A 419 -10.10 28.58 1.15
C PRO A 419 -11.47 27.97 1.41
N VAL A 420 -12.06 28.22 2.58
CA VAL A 420 -13.44 27.91 2.94
C VAL A 420 -14.14 29.22 3.27
N ALA A 421 -15.09 29.60 2.43
CA ALA A 421 -15.83 30.86 2.57
C ALA A 421 -17.34 30.60 2.65
N LEU A 422 -18.03 31.30 3.58
CA LEU A 422 -19.47 31.35 3.58
C LEU A 422 -19.91 32.46 2.64
N ALA A 423 -20.61 32.10 1.56
CA ALA A 423 -21.14 33.04 0.58
C ALA A 423 -22.42 33.75 1.10
N ALA A 424 -22.80 34.86 0.46
CA ALA A 424 -23.97 35.64 0.84
C ALA A 424 -25.29 34.86 0.78
N ASN A 425 -25.35 33.81 -0.05
CA ASN A 425 -26.50 32.90 -0.16
C ASN A 425 -26.52 31.79 0.91
N GLY A 426 -25.56 31.78 1.85
CA GLY A 426 -25.47 30.78 2.91
C GLY A 426 -24.70 29.49 2.55
N GLU A 427 -24.20 29.38 1.32
CA GLU A 427 -23.40 28.21 0.90
C GLU A 427 -21.94 28.34 1.35
N TYR A 428 -21.31 27.22 1.70
CA TYR A 428 -19.87 27.13 1.88
C TYR A 428 -19.19 26.84 0.54
N HIS A 429 -18.24 27.66 0.17
CA HIS A 429 -17.38 27.45 -0.99
C HIS A 429 -16.01 26.95 -0.54
N ILE A 430 -15.62 25.77 -0.98
CA ILE A 430 -14.29 25.21 -0.76
C ILE A 430 -13.48 25.33 -2.05
N GLN A 431 -12.31 25.98 -1.98
CA GLN A 431 -11.39 26.16 -3.10
C GLN A 431 -10.11 25.37 -2.82
N ALA A 432 -9.73 24.48 -3.72
CA ALA A 432 -8.50 23.71 -3.61
C ALA A 432 -7.73 23.68 -4.93
N THR A 433 -6.41 23.63 -4.81
CA THR A 433 -5.46 23.35 -5.89
C THR A 433 -5.19 21.84 -5.93
N GLU A 434 -4.19 21.41 -6.68
CA GLU A 434 -3.68 20.03 -6.66
C GLU A 434 -2.99 19.65 -5.35
N SER A 435 -2.49 20.65 -4.58
CA SER A 435 -2.00 20.42 -3.23
C SER A 435 -3.18 20.25 -2.27
N PRO A 436 -3.34 19.10 -1.62
CA PRO A 436 -4.46 18.84 -0.72
C PRO A 436 -4.64 19.88 0.38
N LEU A 437 -5.89 20.26 0.59
CA LEU A 437 -6.37 21.15 1.64
C LEU A 437 -7.02 20.33 2.72
N TYR A 438 -6.60 20.50 3.98
CA TYR A 438 -7.12 19.78 5.15
C TYR A 438 -8.02 20.73 5.94
N ILE A 439 -9.29 20.38 6.08
CA ILE A 439 -10.34 21.18 6.71
C ILE A 439 -10.78 20.46 7.97
N PHE A 440 -10.37 20.95 9.13
CA PHE A 440 -10.66 20.34 10.41
C PHE A 440 -12.02 20.80 10.93
N LEU A 441 -12.85 19.84 11.33
CA LEU A 441 -14.24 20.04 11.70
C LEU A 441 -14.53 19.33 13.01
N GLU A 442 -15.40 19.92 13.83
CA GLU A 442 -15.90 19.31 15.06
C GLU A 442 -17.43 19.25 15.04
N LYS A 443 -17.99 18.03 15.02
CA LYS A 443 -19.44 17.81 15.13
C LYS A 443 -19.93 18.39 16.46
N ARG A 444 -21.13 18.94 16.44
CA ARG A 444 -21.83 19.44 17.63
C ARG A 444 -22.34 18.33 18.53
#